data_6ba524ca8fbb1065c7f78034d4bd97ba
#
_entry.id   6ba524ca8fbb1065c7f78034d4bd97ba
#
_cell.length_a   1.000
_cell.length_b   1.000
_cell.length_c   1.000
_cell.angle_alpha   90.00
_cell.angle_beta   90.00
_cell.angle_gamma   90.00
#
_symmetry.space_group_name_H-M   'P 1'
#
loop_
_entity.id
_entity.type
_entity.pdbx_description
1 polymer ?
#
loop_
_entity_poly.entity_id
_entity_poly.type
_entity_poly.pdbx_seq_one_letter_code
_entity_poly.pdbx_strand_id
1 'polypeptide(L)' 'MDPQAAKFIGAGLAAMGTGIAAMGVGNLFGQFLNGALRNPSAADGQFGRLIFGFAVTEALGIFALLIAFLLLFT' A
#
# COMPACT_ATOMS: atom_id res chain seq x y z
N MET A 1 -14.89 -24.98 -9.57
CA MET A 1 -13.52 -24.82 -9.06
C MET A 1 -13.45 -25.47 -7.68
N ASP A 2 -12.41 -26.26 -7.46
CA ASP A 2 -12.09 -26.81 -6.17
C ASP A 2 -12.00 -25.69 -5.11
N PRO A 3 -12.60 -25.88 -3.91
CA PRO A 3 -12.53 -24.86 -2.88
C PRO A 3 -11.10 -24.43 -2.50
N GLN A 4 -10.15 -25.37 -2.49
CA GLN A 4 -8.78 -25.03 -2.18
C GLN A 4 -8.12 -24.22 -3.29
N ALA A 5 -8.40 -24.55 -4.54
CA ALA A 5 -7.92 -23.77 -5.68
C ALA A 5 -8.49 -22.35 -5.64
N ALA A 6 -9.77 -22.21 -5.26
CA ALA A 6 -10.39 -20.90 -5.12
C ALA A 6 -9.71 -20.05 -4.03
N LYS A 7 -9.32 -20.67 -2.90
CA LYS A 7 -8.58 -19.97 -1.85
C LYS A 7 -7.23 -19.47 -2.35
N PHE A 8 -6.50 -20.27 -3.10
CA PHE A 8 -5.18 -19.88 -3.62
C PHE A 8 -5.31 -18.73 -4.62
N ILE A 9 -6.32 -18.79 -5.49
CA ILE A 9 -6.57 -17.70 -6.44
C ILE A 9 -6.96 -16.42 -5.70
N GLY A 10 -7.85 -16.53 -4.71
CA GLY A 10 -8.26 -15.39 -3.89
C GLY A 10 -7.08 -14.78 -3.14
N ALA A 11 -6.21 -15.61 -2.57
CA ALA A 11 -5.01 -15.13 -1.89
C ALA A 11 -4.08 -14.38 -2.84
N GLY A 12 -3.92 -14.89 -4.07
CA GLY A 12 -3.13 -14.21 -5.09
C GLY A 12 -3.71 -12.85 -5.46
N LEU A 13 -5.03 -12.77 -5.63
CA LEU A 13 -5.71 -11.51 -5.94
C LEU A 13 -5.55 -10.51 -4.78
N ALA A 14 -5.68 -10.98 -3.54
CA ALA A 14 -5.48 -10.12 -2.37
C ALA A 14 -4.04 -9.62 -2.28
N ALA A 15 -3.06 -10.49 -2.59
CA ALA A 15 -1.66 -10.09 -2.61
C ALA A 15 -1.38 -9.04 -3.69
N MET A 16 -2.09 -9.10 -4.82
CA MET A 16 -2.02 -8.05 -5.83
C MET A 16 -2.50 -6.71 -5.29
N GLY A 17 -3.55 -6.74 -4.44
CA GLY A 17 -4.02 -5.52 -3.75
C GLY A 17 -2.93 -4.90 -2.90
N THR A 18 -2.15 -5.71 -2.19
CA THR A 18 -0.99 -5.24 -1.43
C THR A 18 0.04 -4.56 -2.35
N GLY A 19 0.31 -5.16 -3.50
CA GLY A 19 1.22 -4.58 -4.49
C GLY A 19 0.72 -3.26 -5.06
N ILE A 20 -0.59 -3.15 -5.29
CA ILE A 20 -1.19 -1.90 -5.77
C ILE A 20 -1.06 -0.80 -4.73
N ALA A 21 -1.25 -1.12 -3.45
CA ALA A 21 -1.03 -0.17 -2.35
C ALA A 21 0.42 0.31 -2.34
N ALA A 22 1.37 -0.59 -2.60
CA ALA A 22 2.79 -0.22 -2.69
C ALA A 22 3.05 0.77 -3.81
N MET A 23 2.36 0.63 -4.94
CA MET A 23 2.45 1.60 -6.04
C MET A 23 1.94 2.98 -5.58
N GLY A 24 0.86 3.01 -4.82
CA GLY A 24 0.33 4.26 -4.26
C GLY A 24 1.31 4.93 -3.32
N VAL A 25 1.97 4.15 -2.45
CA VAL A 25 3.02 4.66 -1.56
C VAL A 25 4.19 5.22 -2.38
N GLY A 26 4.64 4.48 -3.39
CA GLY A 26 5.71 4.94 -4.27
C GLY A 26 5.37 6.26 -4.96
N ASN A 27 4.14 6.38 -5.45
CA ASN A 27 3.68 7.61 -6.08
C ASN A 27 3.65 8.76 -5.08
N LEU A 28 3.16 8.52 -3.86
CA LEU A 28 3.09 9.51 -2.79
C LEU A 28 4.48 10.07 -2.49
N PHE A 29 5.46 9.20 -2.26
CA PHE A 29 6.84 9.61 -1.96
C PHE A 29 7.50 10.28 -3.16
N GLY A 30 7.25 9.80 -4.38
CA GLY A 30 7.77 10.43 -5.58
C GLY A 30 7.29 11.86 -5.75
N GLN A 31 5.99 12.09 -5.54
CA GLN A 31 5.43 13.43 -5.60
C GLN A 31 5.99 14.33 -4.50
N PHE A 32 6.15 13.79 -3.30
CA PHE A 32 6.74 14.54 -2.19
C PHE A 32 8.17 14.94 -2.51
N LEU A 33 8.98 14.02 -3.01
CA LEU A 33 10.38 14.31 -3.32
C LEU A 33 10.51 15.37 -4.41
N ASN A 34 9.65 15.32 -5.44
CA ASN A 34 9.63 16.35 -6.47
C ASN A 34 9.34 17.72 -5.87
N GLY A 35 8.33 17.80 -4.99
CA GLY A 35 7.98 19.05 -4.33
C GLY A 35 9.08 19.54 -3.39
N ALA A 36 9.69 18.64 -2.63
CA ALA A 36 10.75 18.97 -1.68
C ALA A 36 11.98 19.53 -2.39
N LEU A 37 12.35 18.96 -3.54
CA LEU A 37 13.49 19.45 -4.32
C LEU A 37 13.22 20.84 -4.91
N ARG A 38 11.98 21.15 -5.23
CA ARG A 38 11.59 22.46 -5.76
C ARG A 38 11.46 23.52 -4.67
N ASN A 39 11.05 23.10 -3.47
CA ASN A 39 10.84 24.02 -2.36
C ASN A 39 11.29 23.36 -1.06
N PRO A 40 12.61 23.27 -0.82
CA PRO A 40 13.14 22.58 0.36
C PRO A 40 12.66 23.20 1.67
N SER A 41 12.42 24.50 1.71
CA SER A 41 11.99 25.18 2.95
C SER A 41 10.60 24.75 3.39
N ALA A 42 9.75 24.28 2.50
CA ALA A 42 8.41 23.81 2.82
C ALA A 42 8.38 22.32 3.18
N ALA A 43 9.45 21.57 2.86
CA ALA A 43 9.44 20.09 2.98
C ALA A 43 9.22 19.63 4.42
N ASP A 44 9.91 20.23 5.38
CA ASP A 44 9.80 19.83 6.78
C ASP A 44 8.39 20.02 7.32
N GLY A 45 7.73 21.11 6.94
CA GLY A 45 6.37 21.39 7.38
C GLY A 45 5.33 20.44 6.80
N GLN A 46 5.65 19.78 5.67
CA GLN A 46 4.75 18.84 5.02
C GLN A 46 5.04 17.38 5.34
N PHE A 47 6.12 17.11 6.08
CA PHE A 47 6.54 15.74 6.33
C PHE A 47 5.49 14.97 7.13
N GLY A 48 4.83 15.61 8.10
CA GLY A 48 3.77 14.97 8.87
C GLY A 48 2.59 14.53 8.01
N ARG A 49 2.22 15.34 7.02
CA ARG A 49 1.16 14.99 6.08
C ARG A 49 1.57 13.83 5.18
N LEU A 50 2.85 13.78 4.79
CA LEU A 50 3.39 12.66 4.03
C LEU A 50 3.26 11.36 4.80
N ILE A 51 3.66 11.36 6.07
CA ILE A 51 3.59 10.17 6.92
C ILE A 51 2.14 9.75 7.15
N PHE A 52 1.22 10.70 7.34
CA PHE A 52 -0.20 10.38 7.46
C PHE A 52 -0.72 9.72 6.18
N GLY A 53 -0.39 10.26 5.03
CA GLY A 53 -0.80 9.68 3.75
C GLY A 53 -0.23 8.28 3.53
N PHE A 54 1.04 8.09 3.91
CA PHE A 54 1.67 6.78 3.88
C PHE A 54 0.92 5.79 4.77
N ALA A 55 0.59 6.18 6.00
CA ALA A 55 -0.07 5.30 6.95
C ALA A 55 -1.45 4.85 6.44
N VAL A 56 -2.24 5.78 5.88
CA VAL A 56 -3.56 5.46 5.34
C VAL A 56 -3.43 4.53 4.14
N THR A 57 -2.52 4.82 3.22
CA THR A 57 -2.33 4.01 2.02
C THR A 57 -1.84 2.61 2.38
N GLU A 58 -0.88 2.51 3.29
CA GLU A 58 -0.31 1.23 3.70
C GLU A 58 -1.32 0.40 4.48
N ALA A 59 -2.20 1.04 5.28
CA ALA A 59 -3.23 0.32 6.01
C ALA A 59 -4.13 -0.49 5.07
N LEU A 60 -4.48 0.09 3.91
CA LEU A 60 -5.28 -0.63 2.91
C LEU A 60 -4.51 -1.83 2.35
N GLY A 61 -3.21 -1.70 2.13
CA GLY A 61 -2.37 -2.80 1.68
C GLY A 61 -2.23 -3.89 2.75
N ILE A 62 -2.15 -3.50 4.02
CA ILE A 62 -2.08 -4.44 5.14
C ILE A 62 -3.39 -5.23 5.26
N PHE A 63 -4.54 -4.59 5.09
CA PHE A 63 -5.82 -5.29 5.08
C PHE A 63 -5.89 -6.31 3.94
N ALA A 64 -5.41 -5.95 2.76
CA ALA A 64 -5.36 -6.88 1.63
C ALA A 64 -4.45 -8.07 1.93
N LEU A 65 -3.30 -7.82 2.55
CA LEU A 65 -2.37 -8.87 2.95
C LEU A 65 -3.00 -9.79 4.00
N LEU A 66 -3.75 -9.24 4.96
CA LEU A 66 -4.45 -10.02 5.95
C LEU A 66 -5.46 -10.97 5.29
N ILE A 67 -6.20 -10.49 4.31
CA ILE A 67 -7.13 -11.34 3.57
C ILE A 67 -6.39 -12.47 2.87
N ALA A 68 -5.22 -12.19 2.26
CA ALA A 68 -4.42 -13.21 1.62
C ALA A 68 -4.03 -14.31 2.62
N PHE A 69 -3.57 -13.94 3.82
CA PHE A 69 -3.19 -14.90 4.85
C PHE A 69 -4.39 -15.69 5.38
N LEU A 70 -5.53 -15.02 5.57
CA LEU A 70 -6.75 -15.71 5.99
C LEU A 70 -7.14 -16.79 4.99
N LEU A 71 -7.05 -16.49 3.70
CA LEU A 71 -7.40 -17.46 2.67
C LEU A 71 -6.41 -18.60 2.59
N LEU A 72 -5.11 -18.33 2.83
CA LEU A 72 -4.10 -19.37 2.79
C LEU A 72 -4.17 -20.32 3.98
N PHE A 73 -4.51 -19.82 5.17
CA PHE A 73 -4.38 -20.59 6.40
C PHE A 73 -5.71 -21.02 7.02
N THR A 74 -6.81 -20.72 6.38
CA THR A 74 -8.12 -21.23 6.79
C THR A 74 -8.76 -22.10 5.72
#